data_48d1bd59fd876cdd02f5bdeb5063be7d
#
_entry.id   48d1bd59fd876cdd02f5bdeb5063be7d
#
_cell.length_a   1.000
_cell.length_b   1.000
_cell.length_c   1.000
_cell.angle_alpha   90.00
_cell.angle_beta   90.00
_cell.angle_gamma   90.00
#
_symmetry.space_group_name_H-M   'P 1'
#
loop_
_entity.id
_entity.type
_entity.pdbx_description
1 polymer ?
#
loop_
_entity_poly.entity_id
_entity_poly.type
_entity_poly.pdbx_seq_one_letter_code
_entity_poly.pdbx_strand_id
1 'polypeptide(L)'
;MNQTVKVTFGGNGLTGGESTAADITAFTFAEGMGGNSAVIIQPQINGTDITFMVADTTGTETLKTLIPTIAVSEKATVMPASGVAQDFSGKVTYTVIAEDGTQQVYTVSIVQTMSYYDFESWVFHSAEATDDEGNIVPSDLDYYDPAGWATSNSALVLLKGLLSACPMDAVGVGEADGRSGKGARLVSNDSKGMYMLTVVPKVTAASLFLGEFVVDMGNTLKSTHFGVPYYNQPQTVKGYYKYKAGETYYKTEVSGSGWSTVVTGVPVPEMTDSCAITAVLYEVNDYTTEWLDGVTLYDPATTNIVAIGMFTDGAEKSAFTPFEVSLNYLKAYDPAKKYKFSIICSSSKNGAEFAGAPGSELIVDDIEIINAE
;
A
#
# COMPACT_ATOMS: atom_id res chain seq x y z
N MET A 1 -57.75 45.94 37.96
CA MET A 1 -57.95 45.31 36.64
C MET A 1 -56.66 44.62 36.25
N ASN A 2 -56.60 43.29 36.41
CA ASN A 2 -55.45 42.52 35.97
C ASN A 2 -55.70 42.03 34.54
N GLN A 3 -54.89 42.46 33.56
CA GLN A 3 -54.92 41.94 32.22
C GLN A 3 -53.91 40.78 32.15
N THR A 4 -54.43 39.60 31.88
CA THR A 4 -53.61 38.42 31.59
C THR A 4 -53.30 38.43 30.11
N VAL A 5 -51.98 38.57 29.75
CA VAL A 5 -51.47 38.42 28.38
C VAL A 5 -51.27 36.97 28.14
N LYS A 6 -52.02 36.37 27.21
CA LYS A 6 -51.82 34.99 26.74
C LYS A 6 -50.83 34.99 25.64
N VAL A 7 -49.58 34.54 25.92
CA VAL A 7 -48.54 34.32 24.90
C VAL A 7 -48.76 32.92 24.31
N THR A 8 -49.17 32.84 23.06
CA THR A 8 -49.25 31.60 22.29
C THR A 8 -47.91 31.41 21.58
N PHE A 9 -47.12 30.46 22.02
CA PHE A 9 -45.97 29.99 21.23
C PHE A 9 -46.52 29.17 20.08
N GLY A 10 -46.48 29.71 18.87
CA GLY A 10 -46.62 28.93 17.65
C GLY A 10 -45.39 28.00 17.52
N GLY A 11 -45.59 26.71 17.74
CA GLY A 11 -44.60 25.72 17.41
C GLY A 11 -44.48 25.66 15.89
N ASN A 12 -43.48 26.31 15.31
CA ASN A 12 -43.01 25.92 14.00
C ASN A 12 -42.39 24.52 14.17
N GLY A 13 -43.14 23.50 13.76
CA GLY A 13 -42.58 22.17 13.55
C GLY A 13 -41.41 22.36 12.57
N LEU A 14 -40.24 22.06 13.03
CA LEU A 14 -39.12 21.81 12.14
C LEU A 14 -39.52 20.58 11.30
N THR A 15 -40.05 20.82 10.11
CA THR A 15 -40.07 19.82 9.07
C THR A 15 -38.61 19.58 8.78
N GLY A 16 -38.07 18.44 9.26
CA GLY A 16 -36.74 18.00 8.86
C GLY A 16 -36.67 17.98 7.33
N GLY A 17 -35.72 18.70 6.74
CA GLY A 17 -35.52 18.65 5.30
C GLY A 17 -35.27 17.20 4.87
N GLU A 18 -35.55 16.90 3.60
CA GLU A 18 -35.22 15.61 3.00
C GLU A 18 -33.72 15.30 3.20
N SER A 19 -33.38 14.03 3.44
CA SER A 19 -32.00 13.62 3.71
C SER A 19 -31.15 13.73 2.44
N THR A 20 -29.97 14.34 2.56
CA THR A 20 -28.95 14.41 1.49
C THR A 20 -27.97 13.22 1.52
N ALA A 21 -28.10 12.31 2.52
CA ALA A 21 -27.16 11.19 2.69
C ALA A 21 -27.34 10.12 1.61
N ALA A 22 -26.32 9.92 0.79
CA ALA A 22 -26.29 9.01 -0.34
C ALA A 22 -25.14 7.98 -0.20
N ASP A 23 -24.97 7.40 1.00
CA ASP A 23 -23.84 6.52 1.28
C ASP A 23 -24.20 5.03 1.16
N ILE A 24 -23.26 4.21 0.65
CA ILE A 24 -23.27 2.77 0.89
C ILE A 24 -22.66 2.55 2.28
N THR A 25 -23.47 2.05 3.21
CA THR A 25 -23.08 1.82 4.61
C THR A 25 -22.56 0.39 4.84
N ALA A 26 -22.94 -0.57 3.99
CA ALA A 26 -22.39 -1.90 3.93
C ALA A 26 -22.53 -2.50 2.53
N PHE A 27 -21.53 -3.28 2.14
CA PHE A 27 -21.54 -4.05 0.90
C PHE A 27 -20.92 -5.43 1.20
N THR A 28 -21.68 -6.51 1.04
CA THR A 28 -21.24 -7.85 1.41
C THR A 28 -21.70 -8.90 0.40
N PHE A 29 -21.03 -10.04 0.38
CA PHE A 29 -21.44 -11.23 -0.37
C PHE A 29 -21.78 -12.33 0.63
N ALA A 30 -23.08 -12.60 0.83
CA ALA A 30 -23.52 -13.67 1.73
C ALA A 30 -23.22 -15.05 1.13
N GLU A 31 -22.72 -15.97 1.97
CA GLU A 31 -22.45 -17.35 1.55
C GLU A 31 -23.74 -18.05 1.07
N GLY A 32 -23.60 -18.98 0.12
CA GLY A 32 -24.69 -19.77 -0.40
C GLY A 32 -25.61 -19.06 -1.41
N MET A 33 -25.27 -17.83 -1.81
CA MET A 33 -25.99 -17.08 -2.84
C MET A 33 -25.17 -17.02 -4.14
N GLY A 34 -25.73 -17.49 -5.26
CA GLY A 34 -25.06 -17.43 -6.57
C GLY A 34 -23.61 -17.95 -6.53
N GLY A 35 -22.69 -17.20 -7.11
CA GLY A 35 -21.24 -17.47 -7.10
C GLY A 35 -20.50 -16.98 -5.87
N ASN A 36 -21.18 -16.51 -4.83
CA ASN A 36 -20.57 -15.80 -3.69
C ASN A 36 -19.55 -16.64 -2.89
N SER A 37 -19.60 -17.98 -2.98
CA SER A 37 -18.58 -18.85 -2.38
C SER A 37 -17.17 -18.65 -2.96
N ALA A 38 -17.06 -17.99 -4.13
CA ALA A 38 -15.79 -17.61 -4.71
C ALA A 38 -15.15 -16.38 -4.04
N VAL A 39 -15.93 -15.60 -3.29
CA VAL A 39 -15.44 -14.40 -2.59
C VAL A 39 -14.67 -14.82 -1.34
N ILE A 40 -13.39 -14.51 -1.33
CA ILE A 40 -12.45 -14.92 -0.29
C ILE A 40 -12.10 -13.76 0.66
N ILE A 41 -12.18 -12.50 0.19
CA ILE A 41 -12.18 -11.30 1.03
C ILE A 41 -13.44 -10.53 0.74
N GLN A 42 -14.19 -10.27 1.81
CA GLN A 42 -15.39 -9.47 1.75
C GLN A 42 -15.07 -8.02 1.37
N PRO A 43 -16.02 -7.33 0.72
CA PRO A 43 -15.81 -5.97 0.25
C PRO A 43 -15.35 -4.99 1.33
N GLN A 44 -14.37 -4.16 0.97
CA GLN A 44 -13.88 -3.03 1.75
C GLN A 44 -14.32 -1.74 1.05
N ILE A 45 -14.89 -0.81 1.82
CA ILE A 45 -15.38 0.48 1.33
C ILE A 45 -14.31 1.54 1.64
N ASN A 46 -13.69 2.11 0.59
CA ASN A 46 -12.71 3.18 0.68
C ASN A 46 -13.24 4.40 -0.08
N GLY A 47 -13.93 5.30 0.62
CA GLY A 47 -14.63 6.41 -0.02
C GLY A 47 -15.69 5.89 -1.00
N THR A 48 -15.53 6.18 -2.29
CA THR A 48 -16.43 5.71 -3.37
C THR A 48 -15.93 4.46 -4.10
N ASP A 49 -14.76 3.96 -3.74
CA ASP A 49 -14.24 2.71 -4.27
C ASP A 49 -14.50 1.55 -3.30
N ILE A 50 -15.06 0.47 -3.83
CA ILE A 50 -15.33 -0.76 -3.08
C ILE A 50 -14.55 -1.87 -3.75
N THR A 51 -13.70 -2.54 -3.00
CA THR A 51 -12.84 -3.61 -3.52
C THR A 51 -13.06 -4.90 -2.74
N PHE A 52 -13.04 -6.03 -3.44
CA PHE A 52 -13.12 -7.36 -2.84
C PHE A 52 -12.23 -8.34 -3.61
N MET A 53 -12.01 -9.53 -3.08
CA MET A 53 -11.16 -10.53 -3.71
C MET A 53 -11.88 -11.86 -3.90
N VAL A 54 -11.60 -12.50 -5.02
CA VAL A 54 -12.05 -13.86 -5.34
C VAL A 54 -10.84 -14.78 -5.50
N ALA A 55 -11.06 -16.09 -5.41
CA ALA A 55 -10.01 -17.07 -5.67
C ALA A 55 -9.49 -16.96 -7.10
N ASP A 56 -8.17 -17.11 -7.31
CA ASP A 56 -7.53 -17.02 -8.64
C ASP A 56 -8.12 -18.04 -9.66
N THR A 57 -8.64 -19.15 -9.16
CA THR A 57 -9.29 -20.19 -9.97
C THR A 57 -10.74 -19.86 -10.35
N THR A 58 -11.25 -18.68 -9.94
CA THR A 58 -12.63 -18.28 -10.21
C THR A 58 -12.84 -17.99 -11.69
N GLY A 59 -13.64 -18.82 -12.35
CA GLY A 59 -13.95 -18.63 -13.77
C GLY A 59 -14.88 -17.43 -14.01
N THR A 60 -14.77 -16.83 -15.20
CA THR A 60 -15.57 -15.66 -15.62
C THR A 60 -17.09 -15.88 -15.48
N GLU A 61 -17.57 -17.09 -15.70
CA GLU A 61 -19.01 -17.40 -15.55
C GLU A 61 -19.47 -17.30 -14.09
N THR A 62 -18.63 -17.64 -13.12
CA THR A 62 -18.93 -17.46 -11.70
C THR A 62 -19.01 -15.96 -11.34
N LEU A 63 -18.10 -15.13 -11.90
CA LEU A 63 -18.08 -13.69 -11.67
C LEU A 63 -19.36 -12.98 -12.15
N LYS A 64 -20.07 -13.54 -13.13
CA LYS A 64 -21.37 -13.03 -13.62
C LYS A 64 -22.54 -13.34 -12.68
N THR A 65 -22.33 -14.18 -11.70
CA THR A 65 -23.39 -14.68 -10.80
C THR A 65 -23.24 -14.21 -9.35
N LEU A 66 -22.32 -13.30 -9.08
CA LEU A 66 -22.14 -12.75 -7.73
C LEU A 66 -23.31 -11.87 -7.34
N ILE A 67 -23.85 -12.09 -6.15
CA ILE A 67 -25.06 -11.43 -5.65
C ILE A 67 -24.69 -10.61 -4.39
N PRO A 68 -24.51 -9.28 -4.51
CA PRO A 68 -24.18 -8.45 -3.36
C PRO A 68 -25.41 -8.13 -2.51
N THR A 69 -25.19 -8.06 -1.19
CA THR A 69 -26.13 -7.48 -0.23
C THR A 69 -25.62 -6.08 0.13
N ILE A 70 -26.45 -5.05 -0.13
CA ILE A 70 -26.06 -3.66 0.00
C ILE A 70 -26.98 -2.97 1.00
N ALA A 71 -26.38 -2.28 1.99
CA ALA A 71 -27.10 -1.35 2.86
C ALA A 71 -26.69 0.08 2.49
N VAL A 72 -27.65 0.99 2.50
CA VAL A 72 -27.46 2.41 2.19
C VAL A 72 -27.96 3.30 3.30
N SER A 73 -27.69 4.59 3.24
CA SER A 73 -28.23 5.61 4.15
C SER A 73 -29.74 5.51 4.26
N GLU A 74 -30.29 5.89 5.42
CA GLU A 74 -31.74 5.84 5.67
C GLU A 74 -32.49 6.65 4.61
N LYS A 75 -33.57 6.05 4.05
CA LYS A 75 -34.40 6.58 2.95
C LYS A 75 -33.70 6.70 1.58
N ALA A 76 -32.40 6.37 1.45
CA ALA A 76 -31.75 6.31 0.15
C ALA A 76 -32.10 5.01 -0.59
N THR A 77 -31.90 5.03 -1.90
CA THR A 77 -32.06 3.87 -2.78
C THR A 77 -30.75 3.62 -3.55
N VAL A 78 -30.51 2.39 -4.00
CA VAL A 78 -29.31 2.01 -4.76
C VAL A 78 -29.67 1.32 -6.07
N MET A 79 -28.94 1.65 -7.12
CA MET A 79 -29.06 1.03 -8.44
C MET A 79 -27.66 0.61 -8.94
N PRO A 80 -27.44 -0.66 -9.36
CA PRO A 80 -28.34 -1.81 -9.31
C PRO A 80 -28.80 -2.14 -7.90
N ALA A 81 -29.99 -2.79 -7.78
CA ALA A 81 -30.59 -3.10 -6.48
C ALA A 81 -29.79 -4.15 -5.70
N SER A 82 -29.82 -4.09 -4.37
CA SER A 82 -29.31 -5.13 -3.48
C SER A 82 -29.97 -6.48 -3.77
N GLY A 83 -29.20 -7.55 -3.69
CA GLY A 83 -29.68 -8.93 -3.91
C GLY A 83 -29.85 -9.32 -5.39
N VAL A 84 -29.39 -8.52 -6.33
CA VAL A 84 -29.44 -8.81 -7.78
C VAL A 84 -28.05 -9.18 -8.28
N ALA A 85 -27.93 -10.31 -9.00
CA ALA A 85 -26.68 -10.75 -9.59
C ALA A 85 -26.09 -9.69 -10.54
N GLN A 86 -24.80 -9.50 -10.47
CA GLN A 86 -24.05 -8.58 -11.32
C GLN A 86 -22.83 -9.27 -11.93
N ASP A 87 -22.38 -8.74 -13.07
CA ASP A 87 -21.18 -9.21 -13.75
C ASP A 87 -19.93 -8.46 -13.25
N PHE A 88 -19.20 -9.10 -12.35
CA PHE A 88 -17.95 -8.58 -11.81
C PHE A 88 -16.71 -9.02 -12.61
N SER A 89 -16.86 -9.51 -13.82
CA SER A 89 -15.71 -9.71 -14.73
C SER A 89 -15.04 -8.37 -15.13
N GLY A 90 -15.70 -7.25 -14.83
CA GLY A 90 -15.21 -5.90 -14.92
C GLY A 90 -15.65 -5.05 -13.72
N LYS A 91 -15.38 -3.75 -13.77
CA LYS A 91 -15.87 -2.82 -12.74
C LYS A 91 -17.39 -2.67 -12.83
N VAL A 92 -18.07 -2.70 -11.69
CA VAL A 92 -19.52 -2.48 -11.58
C VAL A 92 -19.77 -1.16 -10.86
N THR A 93 -20.63 -0.33 -11.44
CA THR A 93 -20.96 0.99 -10.88
C THR A 93 -22.32 0.92 -10.18
N TYR A 94 -22.38 1.45 -8.96
CA TYR A 94 -23.60 1.60 -8.17
C TYR A 94 -23.88 3.08 -7.93
N THR A 95 -25.13 3.51 -8.15
CA THR A 95 -25.58 4.87 -7.83
C THR A 95 -26.51 4.84 -6.63
N VAL A 96 -26.17 5.53 -5.57
CA VAL A 96 -27.04 5.76 -4.42
C VAL A 96 -27.73 7.10 -4.60
N ILE A 97 -29.06 7.12 -4.38
CA ILE A 97 -29.90 8.30 -4.51
C ILE A 97 -30.55 8.57 -3.15
N ALA A 98 -30.23 9.71 -2.57
CA ALA A 98 -30.79 10.19 -1.30
C ALA A 98 -32.27 10.61 -1.46
N GLU A 99 -32.97 10.88 -0.33
CA GLU A 99 -34.37 11.32 -0.31
C GLU A 99 -34.60 12.63 -1.09
N ASP A 100 -33.64 13.56 -1.05
CA ASP A 100 -33.70 14.85 -1.76
C ASP A 100 -33.24 14.76 -3.25
N GLY A 101 -32.85 13.57 -3.73
CA GLY A 101 -32.35 13.33 -5.08
C GLY A 101 -30.84 13.51 -5.23
N THR A 102 -30.09 13.84 -4.18
CA THR A 102 -28.62 13.85 -4.19
C THR A 102 -28.10 12.46 -4.57
N GLN A 103 -27.10 12.39 -5.46
CA GLN A 103 -26.55 11.14 -5.97
C GLN A 103 -25.08 10.98 -5.61
N GLN A 104 -24.70 9.77 -5.21
CA GLN A 104 -23.31 9.34 -5.05
C GLN A 104 -23.07 8.08 -5.86
N VAL A 105 -21.96 8.08 -6.63
CA VAL A 105 -21.57 6.94 -7.48
C VAL A 105 -20.44 6.19 -6.81
N TYR A 106 -20.58 4.86 -6.74
CA TYR A 106 -19.59 3.94 -6.21
C TYR A 106 -19.09 3.02 -7.31
N THR A 107 -17.81 2.72 -7.31
CA THR A 107 -17.20 1.74 -8.22
C THR A 107 -16.79 0.51 -7.44
N VAL A 108 -17.30 -0.66 -7.85
CA VAL A 108 -16.96 -1.95 -7.23
C VAL A 108 -16.09 -2.76 -8.17
N SER A 109 -14.95 -3.24 -7.70
CA SER A 109 -14.00 -4.02 -8.49
C SER A 109 -13.36 -5.16 -7.69
N ILE A 110 -12.94 -6.20 -8.43
CA ILE A 110 -12.14 -7.29 -7.88
C ILE A 110 -10.69 -6.85 -7.82
N VAL A 111 -10.03 -7.13 -6.69
CA VAL A 111 -8.58 -7.11 -6.58
C VAL A 111 -8.08 -8.54 -6.82
N GLN A 112 -7.21 -8.72 -7.78
CA GLN A 112 -6.55 -10.01 -8.05
C GLN A 112 -5.10 -9.94 -7.55
N THR A 113 -4.63 -11.03 -6.93
CA THR A 113 -3.20 -11.25 -6.74
C THR A 113 -2.57 -11.56 -8.08
N MET A 114 -1.66 -10.72 -8.52
CA MET A 114 -0.92 -10.97 -9.75
C MET A 114 0.25 -11.94 -9.44
N SER A 115 0.53 -12.84 -10.37
CA SER A 115 1.73 -13.68 -10.31
C SER A 115 2.89 -13.11 -11.12
N TYR A 116 2.65 -12.04 -11.89
CA TYR A 116 3.63 -11.39 -12.75
C TYR A 116 3.46 -9.86 -12.73
N TYR A 117 4.56 -9.14 -12.63
CA TYR A 117 4.61 -7.67 -12.53
C TYR A 117 5.61 -7.13 -13.55
N ASP A 118 5.11 -6.39 -14.53
CA ASP A 118 5.86 -5.79 -15.65
C ASP A 118 6.20 -4.32 -15.47
N PHE A 119 5.70 -3.67 -14.41
CA PHE A 119 5.89 -2.26 -14.09
C PHE A 119 5.50 -1.25 -15.18
N GLU A 120 4.65 -1.64 -16.12
CA GLU A 120 4.20 -0.75 -17.21
C GLU A 120 3.17 0.28 -16.76
N SER A 121 2.45 0.00 -15.65
CA SER A 121 1.38 0.86 -15.13
C SER A 121 1.79 1.58 -13.86
N TRP A 122 1.56 2.90 -13.82
CA TRP A 122 1.91 3.78 -12.69
C TRP A 122 0.73 4.65 -12.29
N VAL A 123 0.58 4.90 -10.99
CA VAL A 123 -0.46 5.72 -10.39
C VAL A 123 0.12 7.08 -10.02
N PHE A 124 -0.50 8.14 -10.53
CA PHE A 124 -0.12 9.52 -10.22
C PHE A 124 -0.68 9.96 -8.86
N HIS A 125 0.15 10.58 -8.05
CA HIS A 125 -0.20 11.21 -6.77
C HIS A 125 0.12 12.71 -6.84
N SER A 126 -0.93 13.54 -6.83
CA SER A 126 -0.79 15.00 -6.77
C SER A 126 -0.59 15.48 -5.36
N ALA A 127 0.32 16.44 -5.17
CA ALA A 127 0.46 17.19 -3.92
C ALA A 127 -0.62 18.27 -3.76
N GLU A 128 -1.53 18.44 -4.72
CA GLU A 128 -2.59 19.45 -4.73
C GLU A 128 -2.07 20.89 -4.52
N ALA A 129 -0.85 21.18 -5.01
CA ALA A 129 -0.31 22.53 -4.98
C ALA A 129 -1.19 23.49 -5.79
N THR A 130 -1.42 24.71 -5.29
CA THR A 130 -2.27 25.70 -5.97
C THR A 130 -1.49 26.97 -6.28
N ASP A 131 -1.84 27.62 -7.42
CA ASP A 131 -1.42 28.97 -7.75
C ASP A 131 -2.19 30.03 -6.96
N ASP A 132 -1.87 31.32 -7.20
CA ASP A 132 -2.50 32.44 -6.51
C ASP A 132 -4.02 32.57 -6.81
N GLU A 133 -4.49 31.98 -7.91
CA GLU A 133 -5.89 31.92 -8.32
C GLU A 133 -6.63 30.67 -7.74
N GLY A 134 -5.90 29.76 -7.08
CA GLY A 134 -6.46 28.54 -6.48
C GLY A 134 -6.61 27.36 -7.45
N ASN A 135 -5.99 27.40 -8.64
CA ASN A 135 -5.94 26.28 -9.56
C ASN A 135 -4.87 25.27 -9.14
N ILE A 136 -5.14 23.96 -9.27
CA ILE A 136 -4.12 22.93 -9.03
C ILE A 136 -3.04 23.04 -10.12
N VAL A 137 -1.79 23.13 -9.67
CA VAL A 137 -0.61 23.23 -10.53
C VAL A 137 0.37 22.09 -10.24
N PRO A 138 1.20 21.70 -11.23
CA PRO A 138 2.27 20.72 -11.00
C PRO A 138 3.20 21.14 -9.87
N SER A 139 3.61 20.18 -9.04
CA SER A 139 4.47 20.37 -7.88
C SER A 139 5.68 19.45 -7.96
N ASP A 140 6.80 19.87 -7.38
CA ASP A 140 7.97 19.01 -7.16
C ASP A 140 7.75 17.96 -6.04
N LEU A 141 6.57 17.99 -5.42
CA LEU A 141 6.07 16.98 -4.49
C LEU A 141 5.14 15.96 -5.15
N ASP A 142 4.78 16.14 -6.41
CA ASP A 142 4.04 15.13 -7.18
C ASP A 142 4.92 13.91 -7.43
N TYR A 143 4.31 12.72 -7.40
CA TYR A 143 5.06 11.49 -7.62
C TYR A 143 4.17 10.39 -8.24
N TYR A 144 4.83 9.30 -8.67
CA TYR A 144 4.17 8.12 -9.19
C TYR A 144 4.58 6.89 -8.39
N ASP A 145 3.63 5.98 -8.18
CA ASP A 145 3.89 4.65 -7.63
C ASP A 145 3.53 3.58 -8.66
N PRO A 146 4.26 2.44 -8.72
CA PRO A 146 3.86 1.35 -9.59
C PRO A 146 2.50 0.78 -9.16
N ALA A 147 1.61 0.55 -10.13
CA ALA A 147 0.27 0.04 -9.84
C ALA A 147 0.33 -1.32 -9.12
N GLY A 148 -0.39 -1.43 -8.00
CA GLY A 148 -0.44 -2.64 -7.17
C GLY A 148 0.73 -2.83 -6.20
N TRP A 149 1.64 -1.86 -6.12
CA TRP A 149 2.75 -1.84 -5.17
C TRP A 149 2.64 -0.65 -4.22
N ALA A 150 3.18 -0.82 -3.02
CA ALA A 150 3.38 0.25 -2.06
C ALA A 150 4.84 0.69 -2.04
N THR A 151 5.06 1.97 -1.76
CA THR A 151 6.39 2.57 -1.68
C THR A 151 6.51 3.47 -0.46
N SER A 152 7.75 3.84 -0.10
CA SER A 152 8.01 4.87 0.91
C SER A 152 7.89 6.31 0.38
N ASN A 153 7.46 6.51 -0.86
CA ASN A 153 7.43 7.83 -1.50
C ASN A 153 6.59 8.86 -0.73
N SER A 154 5.41 8.49 -0.23
CA SER A 154 4.56 9.40 0.54
C SER A 154 5.23 9.95 1.80
N ALA A 155 6.04 9.15 2.51
CA ALA A 155 6.81 9.63 3.66
C ALA A 155 7.95 10.56 3.24
N LEU A 156 8.64 10.26 2.14
CA LEU A 156 9.70 11.11 1.61
C LEU A 156 9.16 12.46 1.14
N VAL A 157 8.02 12.46 0.46
CA VAL A 157 7.31 13.68 0.04
C VAL A 157 6.84 14.49 1.24
N LEU A 158 6.30 13.84 2.28
CA LEU A 158 5.92 14.50 3.53
C LEU A 158 7.14 15.17 4.18
N LEU A 159 8.27 14.46 4.29
CA LEU A 159 9.52 15.00 4.82
C LEU A 159 10.02 16.19 3.98
N LYS A 160 10.02 16.08 2.66
CA LYS A 160 10.41 17.15 1.75
C LYS A 160 9.50 18.38 1.90
N GLY A 161 8.19 18.19 2.01
CA GLY A 161 7.21 19.27 2.20
C GLY A 161 7.32 19.97 3.55
N LEU A 162 7.56 19.21 4.65
CA LEU A 162 7.72 19.75 5.99
C LEU A 162 9.09 20.41 6.20
N LEU A 163 10.10 19.95 5.49
CA LEU A 163 11.50 20.31 5.62
C LEU A 163 12.02 20.87 4.31
N SER A 164 11.56 22.06 3.92
CA SER A 164 12.14 22.77 2.78
C SER A 164 13.68 22.90 2.83
N ALA A 165 14.27 22.57 3.98
CA ALA A 165 15.70 22.45 4.22
C ALA A 165 16.22 20.99 4.19
N CYS A 166 15.37 19.97 4.06
CA CYS A 166 15.81 18.58 3.88
C CYS A 166 16.12 18.36 2.40
N PRO A 167 17.40 18.34 2.00
CA PRO A 167 17.78 18.17 0.60
C PRO A 167 17.66 16.71 0.19
N MET A 168 16.44 16.21 0.08
CA MET A 168 16.17 14.95 -0.59
C MET A 168 15.92 15.25 -2.06
N ASP A 169 16.87 14.86 -2.89
CA ASP A 169 16.92 15.25 -4.29
C ASP A 169 15.93 14.46 -5.17
N ALA A 170 15.31 13.39 -4.65
CA ALA A 170 14.34 12.59 -5.39
C ALA A 170 13.39 11.81 -4.47
N VAL A 171 12.21 11.45 -4.97
CA VAL A 171 11.42 10.35 -4.42
C VAL A 171 12.23 9.04 -4.47
N GLY A 172 12.03 8.18 -3.49
CA GLY A 172 12.80 6.93 -3.38
C GLY A 172 12.55 5.97 -4.54
N VAL A 173 11.30 5.88 -5.01
CA VAL A 173 10.88 4.98 -6.09
C VAL A 173 10.34 5.80 -7.27
N GLY A 174 10.74 5.48 -8.48
CA GLY A 174 10.30 6.13 -9.71
C GLY A 174 10.41 5.24 -10.94
N GLU A 175 9.88 5.71 -12.06
CA GLU A 175 10.01 5.05 -13.35
C GLU A 175 11.46 5.05 -13.85
N ALA A 176 11.84 3.99 -14.54
CA ALA A 176 13.09 3.91 -15.30
C ALA A 176 12.90 3.08 -16.56
N ASP A 177 13.89 3.07 -17.44
CA ASP A 177 13.93 2.13 -18.56
C ASP A 177 14.02 0.70 -18.02
N GLY A 178 13.02 -0.10 -18.32
CA GLY A 178 12.92 -1.51 -17.99
C GLY A 178 13.79 -2.40 -18.85
N ARG A 179 13.68 -3.69 -18.66
CA ARG A 179 14.19 -4.71 -19.57
C ARG A 179 13.39 -4.68 -20.89
N SER A 180 12.10 -4.42 -20.74
CA SER A 180 11.16 -4.10 -21.80
C SER A 180 10.25 -3.00 -21.27
N GLY A 181 10.06 -1.91 -22.01
CA GLY A 181 9.20 -0.80 -21.54
C GLY A 181 9.74 -0.12 -20.28
N LYS A 182 8.95 -0.12 -19.20
CA LYS A 182 9.27 0.52 -17.92
C LYS A 182 9.74 -0.49 -16.87
N GLY A 183 10.55 -0.02 -15.93
CA GLY A 183 10.94 -0.74 -14.72
C GLY A 183 10.84 0.17 -13.49
N ALA A 184 10.92 -0.41 -12.32
CA ALA A 184 10.89 0.32 -11.06
C ALA A 184 12.32 0.61 -10.55
N ARG A 185 12.66 1.89 -10.41
CA ARG A 185 13.95 2.38 -9.93
C ARG A 185 13.82 2.81 -8.48
N LEU A 186 14.66 2.26 -7.62
CA LEU A 186 14.74 2.54 -6.19
C LEU A 186 16.10 3.19 -5.89
N VAL A 187 16.09 4.34 -5.18
CA VAL A 187 17.34 5.04 -4.82
C VAL A 187 17.39 5.34 -3.34
N SER A 188 18.49 4.97 -2.69
CA SER A 188 18.76 5.37 -1.30
C SER A 188 19.08 6.86 -1.23
N ASN A 189 18.33 7.59 -0.40
CA ASN A 189 18.45 9.03 -0.24
C ASN A 189 19.36 9.43 0.92
N ASP A 190 20.05 10.57 0.77
CA ASP A 190 20.73 11.26 1.86
C ASP A 190 19.74 12.13 2.63
N SER A 191 19.18 11.60 3.71
CA SER A 191 18.22 12.30 4.57
C SER A 191 18.89 13.17 5.63
N LYS A 192 20.22 13.34 5.55
CA LYS A 192 21.11 14.22 6.36
C LYS A 192 21.24 13.84 7.84
N GLY A 193 20.36 13.07 8.42
CA GLY A 193 20.36 12.73 9.85
C GLY A 193 19.89 13.90 10.72
N MET A 194 18.67 13.84 11.22
CA MET A 194 18.13 14.86 12.12
C MET A 194 17.03 14.28 13.02
N TYR A 195 16.70 14.99 14.09
CA TYR A 195 15.57 14.67 14.95
C TYR A 195 14.46 15.72 14.78
N MET A 196 13.25 15.26 14.45
CA MET A 196 12.08 16.11 14.24
C MET A 196 10.82 15.43 14.75
N LEU A 197 10.68 15.32 16.08
CA LEU A 197 9.69 14.49 16.75
C LEU A 197 9.90 12.98 16.50
N THR A 198 10.51 12.62 15.39
CA THR A 198 10.97 11.26 15.04
C THR A 198 12.42 11.33 14.54
N VAL A 199 13.05 10.15 14.46
CA VAL A 199 14.41 10.05 13.89
C VAL A 199 14.29 10.05 12.38
N VAL A 200 14.89 11.05 11.72
CA VAL A 200 15.16 11.04 10.29
C VAL A 200 16.61 10.57 10.13
N PRO A 201 16.85 9.38 9.57
CA PRO A 201 18.22 8.82 9.52
C PRO A 201 19.12 9.57 8.53
N LYS A 202 20.42 9.27 8.54
CA LYS A 202 21.36 9.76 7.52
C LYS A 202 21.02 9.19 6.15
N VAL A 203 20.66 7.92 6.09
CA VAL A 203 20.30 7.22 4.87
C VAL A 203 18.88 6.67 4.97
N THR A 204 18.04 7.01 4.02
CA THR A 204 16.72 6.41 3.85
C THR A 204 16.74 5.54 2.59
N ALA A 205 16.74 4.23 2.79
CA ALA A 205 16.64 3.28 1.69
C ALA A 205 15.26 3.39 1.03
N ALA A 206 15.22 3.38 -0.29
CA ALA A 206 13.96 3.23 -0.99
C ALA A 206 13.44 1.80 -0.85
N SER A 207 12.14 1.67 -0.60
CA SER A 207 11.44 0.39 -0.53
C SER A 207 10.25 0.36 -1.47
N LEU A 208 10.08 -0.78 -2.13
CA LEU A 208 8.97 -1.12 -3.01
C LEU A 208 8.48 -2.49 -2.60
N PHE A 209 7.19 -2.64 -2.26
CA PHE A 209 6.72 -3.91 -1.72
C PHE A 209 5.23 -4.16 -2.01
N LEU A 210 4.85 -5.43 -2.02
CA LEU A 210 3.44 -5.80 -2.01
C LEU A 210 2.88 -5.59 -0.60
N GLY A 211 1.86 -4.73 -0.48
CA GLY A 211 1.28 -4.34 0.80
C GLY A 211 0.71 -2.93 0.77
N GLU A 212 0.79 -2.25 1.91
CA GLU A 212 0.31 -0.88 2.09
C GLU A 212 1.34 -0.05 2.84
N PHE A 213 1.47 1.24 2.52
CA PHE A 213 2.33 2.17 3.26
C PHE A 213 1.48 3.21 3.98
N VAL A 214 1.52 3.16 5.32
CA VAL A 214 0.77 4.07 6.20
C VAL A 214 1.75 4.78 7.12
N VAL A 215 1.89 6.10 6.97
CA VAL A 215 2.90 6.86 7.73
C VAL A 215 2.67 6.76 9.24
N ASP A 216 3.60 6.14 9.97
CA ASP A 216 3.67 6.13 11.42
C ASP A 216 4.80 7.09 11.89
N MET A 217 4.41 8.24 12.42
CA MET A 217 5.35 9.25 12.93
C MET A 217 6.00 8.83 14.26
N GLY A 218 5.45 7.85 14.96
CA GLY A 218 6.00 7.33 16.22
C GLY A 218 7.14 6.34 16.01
N ASN A 219 7.04 5.54 14.94
CA ASN A 219 8.07 4.59 14.53
C ASN A 219 8.02 4.35 13.03
N THR A 220 8.91 4.99 12.28
CA THR A 220 8.92 4.97 10.81
C THR A 220 9.03 3.56 10.20
N LEU A 221 9.62 2.59 10.91
CA LEU A 221 9.67 1.19 10.47
C LEU A 221 8.29 0.49 10.49
N LYS A 222 7.34 1.02 11.26
CA LYS A 222 5.96 0.53 11.29
C LYS A 222 5.09 1.08 10.16
N SER A 223 5.60 2.03 9.38
CA SER A 223 4.87 2.59 8.24
C SER A 223 4.66 1.57 7.10
N THR A 224 5.44 0.49 7.07
CA THR A 224 5.32 -0.56 6.06
C THR A 224 4.40 -1.66 6.55
N HIS A 225 3.24 -1.82 5.93
CA HIS A 225 2.35 -2.94 6.16
C HIS A 225 2.58 -3.96 5.05
N PHE A 226 3.52 -4.88 5.27
CA PHE A 226 3.90 -5.87 4.26
C PHE A 226 2.81 -6.91 4.05
N GLY A 227 2.56 -7.26 2.81
CA GLY A 227 1.78 -8.41 2.38
C GLY A 227 0.37 -8.10 1.91
N VAL A 228 0.04 -8.70 0.79
CA VAL A 228 -1.31 -8.79 0.23
C VAL A 228 -1.87 -10.19 0.51
N PRO A 229 -3.19 -10.38 0.58
CA PRO A 229 -3.77 -11.72 0.69
C PRO A 229 -3.27 -12.66 -0.40
N TYR A 230 -2.92 -13.88 -0.04
CA TYR A 230 -2.34 -14.86 -0.96
C TYR A 230 -2.88 -16.27 -0.71
N TYR A 231 -3.21 -17.00 -1.78
CA TYR A 231 -3.96 -18.26 -1.70
C TYR A 231 -3.21 -19.45 -2.25
N ASN A 232 -2.06 -19.20 -2.87
CA ASN A 232 -1.23 -20.25 -3.44
C ASN A 232 -0.03 -20.52 -2.53
N GLN A 233 0.68 -21.60 -2.79
CA GLN A 233 1.94 -21.95 -2.12
C GLN A 233 3.13 -21.42 -2.93
N PRO A 234 3.66 -20.20 -2.68
CA PRO A 234 4.76 -19.63 -3.44
C PRO A 234 6.05 -20.39 -3.14
N GLN A 235 6.76 -20.81 -4.18
CA GLN A 235 8.05 -21.50 -4.06
C GLN A 235 9.23 -20.60 -4.37
N THR A 236 9.07 -19.75 -5.40
CA THR A 236 10.17 -18.94 -5.91
C THR A 236 9.64 -17.63 -6.44
N VAL A 237 10.39 -16.55 -6.22
CA VAL A 237 10.22 -15.27 -6.91
C VAL A 237 11.40 -15.08 -7.84
N LYS A 238 11.14 -14.78 -9.11
CA LYS A 238 12.15 -14.52 -10.15
C LYS A 238 11.93 -13.14 -10.73
N GLY A 239 12.94 -12.61 -11.37
CA GLY A 239 12.84 -11.35 -12.11
C GLY A 239 14.19 -10.91 -12.60
N TYR A 240 14.27 -9.65 -12.99
CA TYR A 240 15.50 -9.04 -13.47
C TYR A 240 15.81 -7.78 -12.70
N TYR A 241 17.09 -7.50 -12.51
CA TYR A 241 17.53 -6.31 -11.80
C TYR A 241 18.79 -5.71 -12.41
N LYS A 242 19.00 -4.42 -12.18
CA LYS A 242 20.28 -3.71 -12.24
C LYS A 242 20.59 -3.17 -10.86
N TYR A 243 21.86 -3.07 -10.52
CA TYR A 243 22.28 -2.50 -9.24
C TYR A 243 23.57 -1.72 -9.36
N LYS A 244 23.64 -0.62 -8.62
CA LYS A 244 24.86 0.17 -8.41
C LYS A 244 24.88 0.67 -6.97
N ALA A 245 25.92 0.33 -6.21
CA ALA A 245 26.12 0.85 -4.87
C ALA A 245 26.51 2.34 -4.89
N GLY A 246 26.04 3.10 -3.91
CA GLY A 246 26.53 4.45 -3.63
C GLY A 246 27.98 4.46 -3.15
N GLU A 247 28.64 5.61 -3.20
CA GLU A 247 30.09 5.74 -2.97
C GLU A 247 30.49 5.47 -1.53
N THR A 248 29.71 5.95 -0.55
CA THR A 248 30.06 5.87 0.87
C THR A 248 28.94 5.27 1.67
N TYR A 249 29.23 4.16 2.36
CA TYR A 249 28.30 3.51 3.28
C TYR A 249 28.28 4.24 4.63
N TYR A 250 27.10 4.48 5.16
CA TYR A 250 26.87 5.09 6.46
C TYR A 250 26.04 4.19 7.37
N LYS A 251 26.31 4.26 8.68
CA LYS A 251 25.40 3.84 9.73
C LYS A 251 24.84 5.06 10.42
N THR A 252 23.56 5.03 10.77
CA THR A 252 22.95 6.09 11.56
C THR A 252 23.11 5.77 13.04
N GLU A 253 23.72 6.67 13.78
CA GLU A 253 23.83 6.62 15.24
C GLU A 253 22.89 7.66 15.86
N VAL A 254 22.18 7.25 16.91
CA VAL A 254 21.25 8.09 17.66
C VAL A 254 21.70 8.16 19.09
N SER A 255 21.85 9.37 19.63
CA SER A 255 22.24 9.62 21.01
C SER A 255 21.35 10.69 21.64
N GLY A 256 21.31 10.77 22.96
CA GLY A 256 20.42 11.68 23.68
C GLY A 256 18.99 11.18 23.80
N SER A 257 18.08 12.07 24.19
CA SER A 257 16.65 11.77 24.31
C SER A 257 15.80 13.03 24.18
N GLY A 258 14.56 12.90 23.71
CA GLY A 258 13.66 14.04 23.49
C GLY A 258 14.31 15.10 22.61
N TRP A 259 14.21 16.37 22.99
CA TRP A 259 14.75 17.48 22.21
C TRP A 259 16.29 17.57 22.19
N SER A 260 17.00 16.76 23.01
CA SER A 260 18.46 16.63 22.98
C SER A 260 18.93 15.47 22.10
N THR A 261 18.03 14.82 21.36
CA THR A 261 18.38 13.74 20.44
C THR A 261 19.27 14.26 19.32
N VAL A 262 20.41 13.59 19.12
CA VAL A 262 21.35 13.85 18.04
C VAL A 262 21.37 12.62 17.13
N VAL A 263 21.21 12.85 15.84
CA VAL A 263 21.28 11.82 14.80
C VAL A 263 22.50 12.08 13.94
N THR A 264 23.39 11.10 13.84
CA THR A 264 24.66 11.25 13.13
C THR A 264 24.84 10.13 12.11
N GLY A 265 25.21 10.49 10.89
CA GLY A 265 25.67 9.52 9.89
C GLY A 265 27.16 9.25 10.07
N VAL A 266 27.52 8.03 10.45
CA VAL A 266 28.90 7.59 10.61
C VAL A 266 29.34 6.82 9.38
N PRO A 267 30.35 7.30 8.61
CA PRO A 267 30.83 6.58 7.44
C PRO A 267 31.57 5.29 7.85
N VAL A 268 31.39 4.23 7.05
CA VAL A 268 32.04 2.93 7.23
C VAL A 268 32.79 2.58 5.94
N PRO A 269 34.03 3.06 5.76
CA PRO A 269 34.74 3.02 4.48
C PRO A 269 34.99 1.63 3.91
N GLU A 270 35.06 0.60 4.77
CA GLU A 270 35.29 -0.80 4.37
C GLU A 270 34.01 -1.54 3.95
N MET A 271 32.84 -0.91 4.05
CA MET A 271 31.56 -1.50 3.63
C MET A 271 31.12 -0.96 2.28
N THR A 272 30.69 -1.88 1.44
CA THR A 272 29.95 -1.58 0.21
C THR A 272 28.48 -1.93 0.43
N ASP A 273 27.58 -1.08 -0.06
CA ASP A 273 26.15 -1.34 0.02
C ASP A 273 25.72 -2.48 -0.90
N SER A 274 24.57 -3.05 -0.63
CA SER A 274 23.95 -4.10 -1.43
C SER A 274 22.44 -3.93 -1.46
N CYS A 275 21.81 -4.28 -2.58
CA CYS A 275 20.37 -4.40 -2.63
C CYS A 275 19.87 -5.64 -1.89
N ALA A 276 18.58 -5.65 -1.60
CA ALA A 276 17.87 -6.83 -1.11
C ALA A 276 16.53 -6.99 -1.80
N ILE A 277 16.16 -8.23 -2.14
CA ILE A 277 14.83 -8.63 -2.57
C ILE A 277 14.39 -9.77 -1.67
N THR A 278 13.40 -9.53 -0.82
CA THR A 278 12.88 -10.49 0.16
C THR A 278 11.50 -10.94 -0.29
N ALA A 279 11.23 -12.24 -0.21
CA ALA A 279 9.90 -12.80 -0.37
C ALA A 279 9.48 -13.47 0.94
N VAL A 280 8.27 -13.16 1.44
CA VAL A 280 7.78 -13.69 2.71
C VAL A 280 6.32 -14.08 2.62
N LEU A 281 6.00 -15.31 3.06
CA LEU A 281 4.64 -15.82 3.28
C LEU A 281 4.42 -15.96 4.78
N TYR A 282 3.34 -15.42 5.30
CA TYR A 282 3.02 -15.51 6.72
C TYR A 282 1.52 -15.71 6.96
N GLU A 283 1.19 -16.41 8.04
CA GLU A 283 -0.17 -16.73 8.45
C GLU A 283 -0.82 -15.52 9.16
N VAL A 284 -2.08 -15.26 8.85
CA VAL A 284 -2.92 -14.25 9.50
C VAL A 284 -4.28 -14.84 9.88
N ASN A 285 -4.92 -14.29 10.90
CA ASN A 285 -6.31 -14.59 11.24
C ASN A 285 -7.26 -13.64 10.49
N ASP A 286 -6.80 -12.40 10.27
CA ASP A 286 -7.57 -11.35 9.61
C ASP A 286 -6.69 -10.60 8.60
N TYR A 287 -7.19 -10.47 7.37
CA TYR A 287 -6.47 -9.80 6.27
C TYR A 287 -6.38 -8.28 6.44
N THR A 288 -7.26 -7.68 7.22
CA THR A 288 -7.40 -6.22 7.32
C THR A 288 -6.66 -5.63 8.52
N THR A 289 -6.43 -6.44 9.56
CA THR A 289 -5.88 -5.97 10.85
C THR A 289 -4.50 -6.54 11.18
N GLU A 290 -4.03 -7.54 10.42
CA GLU A 290 -2.75 -8.19 10.68
C GLU A 290 -1.78 -8.01 9.50
N TRP A 291 -0.56 -7.57 9.80
CA TRP A 291 0.55 -7.42 8.84
C TRP A 291 1.89 -7.59 9.51
N LEU A 292 2.91 -7.84 8.72
CA LEU A 292 4.31 -7.65 9.12
C LEU A 292 4.75 -6.23 8.75
N ASP A 293 5.68 -5.68 9.51
CA ASP A 293 6.28 -4.36 9.27
C ASP A 293 7.81 -4.41 9.34
N GLY A 294 8.48 -3.28 9.20
CA GLY A 294 9.93 -3.20 9.25
C GLY A 294 10.54 -3.55 10.62
N VAL A 295 9.73 -3.63 11.68
CA VAL A 295 10.15 -4.10 13.00
C VAL A 295 9.96 -5.62 13.11
N THR A 296 8.77 -6.09 12.75
CA THR A 296 8.34 -7.47 13.01
C THR A 296 8.87 -8.49 12.00
N LEU A 297 9.15 -8.05 10.75
CA LEU A 297 9.64 -8.95 9.70
C LEU A 297 10.94 -9.68 10.09
N TYR A 298 11.84 -9.00 10.80
CA TYR A 298 13.14 -9.54 11.20
C TYR A 298 13.25 -9.84 12.70
N ASP A 299 12.15 -9.67 13.47
CA ASP A 299 12.12 -10.00 14.88
C ASP A 299 12.08 -11.52 15.08
N PRO A 300 13.06 -12.13 15.77
CA PRO A 300 13.04 -13.56 16.11
C PRO A 300 11.81 -14.01 16.89
N ALA A 301 11.12 -13.09 17.57
CA ALA A 301 9.87 -13.37 18.28
C ALA A 301 8.66 -13.50 17.34
N THR A 302 8.77 -13.11 16.08
CA THR A 302 7.70 -13.24 15.08
C THR A 302 7.55 -14.71 14.68
N THR A 303 6.44 -15.32 15.07
CA THR A 303 6.22 -16.76 14.90
C THR A 303 5.27 -17.13 13.78
N ASN A 304 4.59 -16.19 13.15
CA ASN A 304 3.60 -16.44 12.10
C ASN A 304 4.19 -16.54 10.69
N ILE A 305 5.50 -16.30 10.50
CA ILE A 305 6.17 -16.51 9.21
C ILE A 305 6.14 -18.01 8.86
N VAL A 306 5.70 -18.31 7.65
CA VAL A 306 5.56 -19.67 7.10
C VAL A 306 6.69 -20.00 6.14
N ALA A 307 7.01 -19.07 5.25
CA ALA A 307 8.15 -19.21 4.35
C ALA A 307 8.80 -17.85 4.11
N ILE A 308 10.12 -17.84 3.97
CA ILE A 308 10.89 -16.63 3.71
C ILE A 308 12.11 -16.96 2.86
N GLY A 309 12.47 -16.05 1.97
CA GLY A 309 13.71 -16.08 1.18
C GLY A 309 14.22 -14.68 0.95
N MET A 310 15.52 -14.54 0.70
CA MET A 310 16.16 -13.26 0.41
C MET A 310 17.25 -13.43 -0.63
N PHE A 311 17.25 -12.57 -1.61
CA PHE A 311 18.33 -12.33 -2.54
C PHE A 311 19.05 -11.03 -2.16
N THR A 312 20.37 -11.02 -2.22
CA THR A 312 21.18 -9.81 -2.00
C THR A 312 22.36 -9.78 -2.96
N ASP A 313 22.65 -8.61 -3.50
CA ASP A 313 23.87 -8.39 -4.30
C ASP A 313 24.40 -6.97 -4.11
N GLY A 314 25.72 -6.83 -3.92
CA GLY A 314 26.44 -5.55 -3.86
C GLY A 314 27.30 -5.28 -5.09
N ALA A 315 27.38 -6.23 -6.03
CA ALA A 315 28.14 -6.06 -7.25
C ALA A 315 27.40 -5.19 -8.27
N GLU A 316 28.11 -4.28 -8.94
CA GLU A 316 27.52 -3.48 -10.00
C GLU A 316 26.99 -4.35 -11.14
N LYS A 317 25.76 -4.12 -11.54
CA LYS A 317 25.05 -4.73 -12.67
C LYS A 317 24.56 -3.63 -13.60
N SER A 318 25.33 -3.32 -14.62
CA SER A 318 24.97 -2.31 -15.63
C SER A 318 23.93 -2.80 -16.63
N ALA A 319 23.74 -4.12 -16.76
CA ALA A 319 22.73 -4.76 -17.58
C ALA A 319 21.74 -5.54 -16.71
N PHE A 320 20.49 -5.68 -17.15
CA PHE A 320 19.50 -6.50 -16.47
C PHE A 320 20.00 -7.94 -16.31
N THR A 321 20.12 -8.36 -15.07
CA THR A 321 20.63 -9.65 -14.63
C THR A 321 19.48 -10.41 -13.96
N PRO A 322 19.28 -11.70 -14.21
CA PRO A 322 18.25 -12.44 -13.53
C PRO A 322 18.57 -12.59 -12.03
N PHE A 323 17.52 -12.53 -11.20
CA PHE A 323 17.58 -12.92 -9.78
C PHE A 323 16.57 -14.02 -9.49
N GLU A 324 16.82 -14.76 -8.42
CA GLU A 324 15.91 -15.76 -7.89
C GLU A 324 15.91 -15.73 -6.37
N VAL A 325 14.71 -15.73 -5.78
CA VAL A 325 14.46 -15.86 -4.35
C VAL A 325 13.72 -17.17 -4.12
N SER A 326 14.40 -18.20 -3.68
CA SER A 326 13.76 -19.45 -3.25
C SER A 326 13.21 -19.29 -1.83
N LEU A 327 11.94 -19.62 -1.61
CA LEU A 327 11.31 -19.55 -0.29
C LEU A 327 11.68 -20.80 0.53
N ASN A 328 12.27 -20.58 1.70
CA ASN A 328 12.49 -21.61 2.69
C ASN A 328 11.27 -21.71 3.60
N TYR A 329 10.57 -22.85 3.55
CA TYR A 329 9.42 -23.13 4.41
C TYR A 329 9.85 -23.48 5.82
N LEU A 330 9.51 -22.63 6.78
CA LEU A 330 9.74 -22.84 8.22
C LEU A 330 8.61 -23.66 8.85
N LYS A 331 7.44 -23.69 8.19
CA LYS A 331 6.24 -24.42 8.57
C LYS A 331 5.60 -25.05 7.33
N ALA A 332 4.83 -26.13 7.54
CA ALA A 332 4.02 -26.69 6.48
C ALA A 332 2.94 -25.68 6.02
N TYR A 333 2.75 -25.57 4.71
CA TYR A 333 1.63 -24.84 4.13
C TYR A 333 0.33 -25.64 4.34
N ASP A 334 -0.73 -24.95 4.76
CA ASP A 334 -2.07 -25.52 4.95
C ASP A 334 -3.08 -24.66 4.17
N PRO A 335 -3.67 -25.17 3.07
CA PRO A 335 -4.60 -24.41 2.24
C PRO A 335 -5.89 -23.97 2.97
N ALA A 336 -6.17 -24.49 4.16
CA ALA A 336 -7.31 -24.07 4.98
C ALA A 336 -7.04 -22.80 5.81
N LYS A 337 -5.80 -22.32 5.84
CA LYS A 337 -5.40 -21.13 6.57
C LYS A 337 -5.37 -19.89 5.68
N LYS A 338 -5.35 -18.73 6.31
CA LYS A 338 -5.21 -17.43 5.64
C LYS A 338 -3.75 -16.99 5.64
N TYR A 339 -3.28 -16.54 4.50
CA TYR A 339 -1.91 -16.07 4.32
C TYR A 339 -1.86 -14.70 3.66
N LYS A 340 -0.86 -13.93 4.03
CA LYS A 340 -0.38 -12.79 3.24
C LYS A 340 1.00 -13.10 2.68
N PHE A 341 1.25 -12.56 1.49
CA PHE A 341 2.54 -12.66 0.80
C PHE A 341 3.06 -11.29 0.44
N SER A 342 4.35 -11.05 0.66
CA SER A 342 5.02 -9.84 0.21
C SER A 342 6.30 -10.17 -0.54
N ILE A 343 6.55 -9.38 -1.58
CA ILE A 343 7.87 -9.21 -2.19
C ILE A 343 8.31 -7.81 -1.77
N ILE A 344 9.52 -7.68 -1.24
CA ILE A 344 10.06 -6.42 -0.71
C ILE A 344 11.39 -6.17 -1.39
N CYS A 345 11.46 -5.16 -2.25
CA CYS A 345 12.67 -4.69 -2.89
C CYS A 345 13.22 -3.49 -2.11
N SER A 346 14.51 -3.48 -1.82
CA SER A 346 15.19 -2.39 -1.13
C SER A 346 16.49 -2.02 -1.83
N SER A 347 16.72 -0.73 -2.02
CA SER A 347 17.97 -0.21 -2.58
C SER A 347 19.18 -0.37 -1.66
N SER A 348 18.96 -0.52 -0.35
CA SER A 348 19.98 -0.83 0.66
C SER A 348 19.48 -1.92 1.59
N LYS A 349 20.21 -3.03 1.66
CA LYS A 349 19.85 -4.22 2.45
C LYS A 349 19.58 -3.91 3.92
N ASN A 350 20.38 -3.03 4.50
CA ASN A 350 20.30 -2.67 5.92
C ASN A 350 19.46 -1.41 6.14
N GLY A 351 18.53 -1.10 5.24
CA GLY A 351 17.66 0.07 5.33
C GLY A 351 16.83 0.11 6.63
N ALA A 352 16.36 -1.03 7.13
CA ALA A 352 15.65 -1.14 8.41
C ALA A 352 16.55 -0.83 9.62
N GLU A 353 17.88 -0.91 9.48
CA GLU A 353 18.88 -0.51 10.47
C GLU A 353 19.34 0.95 10.28
N PHE A 354 18.66 1.69 9.39
CA PHE A 354 19.06 3.04 8.98
C PHE A 354 20.51 3.11 8.49
N ALA A 355 20.93 2.10 7.73
CA ALA A 355 22.28 1.98 7.20
C ALA A 355 22.24 1.66 5.69
N GLY A 356 23.21 2.20 4.96
CA GLY A 356 23.34 2.07 3.51
C GLY A 356 24.20 3.16 2.91
N ALA A 357 24.24 3.26 1.59
CA ALA A 357 24.96 4.32 0.89
C ALA A 357 24.01 5.19 0.07
N PRO A 358 23.96 6.52 0.32
CA PRO A 358 23.21 7.44 -0.54
C PRO A 358 23.62 7.27 -2.00
N GLY A 359 22.64 7.21 -2.90
CA GLY A 359 22.84 6.94 -4.31
C GLY A 359 22.95 5.46 -4.69
N SER A 360 22.81 4.53 -3.72
CA SER A 360 22.60 3.12 -4.08
C SER A 360 21.31 3.01 -4.87
N GLU A 361 21.41 2.41 -6.06
CA GLU A 361 20.33 2.32 -7.03
C GLU A 361 20.05 0.86 -7.39
N LEU A 362 18.79 0.46 -7.22
CA LEU A 362 18.23 -0.81 -7.67
C LEU A 362 17.17 -0.53 -8.72
N ILE A 363 17.23 -1.17 -9.87
CA ILE A 363 16.13 -1.20 -10.84
C ILE A 363 15.66 -2.64 -10.95
N VAL A 364 14.34 -2.85 -10.82
CA VAL A 364 13.72 -4.17 -10.96
C VAL A 364 12.69 -4.17 -12.08
N ASP A 365 12.54 -5.33 -12.73
CA ASP A 365 11.58 -5.54 -13.81
C ASP A 365 11.23 -7.02 -13.96
N ASP A 366 10.09 -7.31 -14.63
CA ASP A 366 9.63 -8.67 -14.96
C ASP A 366 9.63 -9.61 -13.73
N ILE A 367 9.02 -9.19 -12.61
CA ILE A 367 8.94 -10.02 -11.40
C ILE A 367 7.83 -11.06 -11.55
N GLU A 368 8.16 -12.34 -11.35
CA GLU A 368 7.27 -13.49 -11.45
C GLU A 368 7.27 -14.31 -10.15
N ILE A 369 6.08 -14.72 -9.68
CA ILE A 369 5.88 -15.63 -8.56
C ILE A 369 5.60 -17.03 -9.11
N ILE A 370 6.44 -17.99 -8.78
CA ILE A 370 6.25 -19.41 -9.11
C ILE A 370 5.65 -20.12 -7.91
N ASN A 371 4.49 -20.69 -8.09
CA ASN A 371 3.78 -21.46 -7.07
C ASN A 371 4.05 -22.96 -7.19
N ALA A 372 3.76 -23.70 -6.12
CA ALA A 372 3.68 -25.17 -6.18
C ALA A 372 2.56 -25.61 -7.14
N GLU A 373 2.80 -26.75 -7.80
CA GLU A 373 1.77 -27.40 -8.65
C GLU A 373 0.65 -28.01 -7.83
#